data_80769697cca9d027d0223acd1ecfdb42
#
_entry.id   80769697cca9d027d0223acd1ecfdb42
#
_cell.length_a   1.000
_cell.length_b   1.000
_cell.length_c   1.000
_cell.angle_alpha   90.00
_cell.angle_beta   90.00
_cell.angle_gamma   90.00
#
_symmetry.space_group_name_H-M   'P 1'
#
loop_
_entity.id
_entity.type
_entity.pdbx_description
1 polymer ?
#
loop_
_entity_poly.entity_id
_entity_poly.type
_entity_poly.pdbx_seq_one_letter_code
_entity_poly.pdbx_strand_id
1 'polypeptide(L)'
;GDGFKRFSVSVGALHVMPQGKAQPIQANTAIKNGFVADVGSIKSQTVKDNLKDGFQPSAILNGALNSLETIPGGLSGSATINGLESWNNKGTGLEADDVTTLGIMTNYFFTDNISLEIKAGIPPKVDIQGKGQIYAPFSADAKPLGGVAGNLELENDIFITDLSGHGKVAEARAWTPAFEFQYHFGKTGVNKFRPYVGLGMMYAYFNDLEMNPNLEADLVNAGHKIANIKNGAAGAALEGTVSTANPKVKLEADDAIAPVATAGFTYDFNDRWFAVGSISYAHLTAEQTITVTDASLGKLIEAKSDIEINPILGYAGVGYRF
;
A
#
# COMPACT_ATOMS: atom_id res chain seq x y z
N GLY A 1 -42.37 15.52 29.86
CA GLY A 1 -41.87 14.81 29.01
C GLY A 1 -42.70 14.14 27.96
N ASP A 2 -42.69 14.71 26.89
CA ASP A 2 -43.25 14.06 25.73
C ASP A 2 -42.41 12.86 25.39
N GLY A 3 -42.95 11.80 24.96
CA GLY A 3 -42.30 10.56 24.67
C GLY A 3 -41.00 10.69 23.84
N PHE A 4 -40.43 9.59 23.46
CA PHE A 4 -39.20 9.61 22.69
C PHE A 4 -39.40 10.27 21.32
N LYS A 5 -38.35 10.87 20.81
CA LYS A 5 -38.33 11.47 19.49
C LYS A 5 -37.57 10.56 18.55
N ARG A 6 -38.09 10.38 17.33
CA ARG A 6 -37.57 9.37 16.40
C ARG A 6 -36.27 9.79 15.75
N PHE A 7 -36.07 11.09 15.52
CA PHE A 7 -34.88 11.56 14.82
C PHE A 7 -33.92 12.30 15.75
N SER A 8 -32.67 12.00 15.62
CA SER A 8 -31.60 12.76 16.24
C SER A 8 -30.43 12.94 15.30
N VAL A 9 -29.70 14.02 15.47
CA VAL A 9 -28.44 14.29 14.77
C VAL A 9 -27.42 14.73 15.81
N SER A 10 -26.22 14.18 15.75
CA SER A 10 -25.10 14.66 16.55
C SER A 10 -23.94 15.05 15.66
N VAL A 11 -23.14 16.00 16.14
CA VAL A 11 -21.85 16.38 15.55
C VAL A 11 -20.79 16.35 16.63
N GLY A 12 -19.59 15.98 16.25
CA GLY A 12 -18.51 15.91 17.22
C GLY A 12 -17.18 15.52 16.63
N ALA A 13 -16.22 15.33 17.51
CA ALA A 13 -14.88 14.88 17.13
C ALA A 13 -14.87 13.36 16.97
N LEU A 14 -14.43 12.91 15.82
CA LEU A 14 -14.20 11.49 15.51
C LEU A 14 -12.70 11.27 15.37
N HIS A 15 -12.14 10.48 16.28
CA HIS A 15 -10.72 10.12 16.27
C HIS A 15 -10.57 8.68 15.82
N VAL A 16 -9.82 8.49 14.76
CA VAL A 16 -9.60 7.18 14.12
C VAL A 16 -8.20 6.68 14.45
N MET A 17 -8.12 5.54 15.10
CA MET A 17 -6.87 4.94 15.56
C MET A 17 -6.70 3.56 14.92
N PRO A 18 -5.98 3.47 13.78
CA PRO A 18 -5.68 2.17 13.17
C PRO A 18 -4.90 1.26 14.12
N GLN A 19 -5.31 -0.01 14.19
CA GLN A 19 -4.72 -1.02 15.07
C GLN A 19 -4.01 -2.13 14.28
N GLY A 20 -4.13 -2.13 12.97
CA GLY A 20 -3.57 -3.19 12.13
C GLY A 20 -2.07 -3.13 12.02
N LYS A 21 -1.49 -4.21 11.50
CA LYS A 21 -0.05 -4.36 11.30
C LYS A 21 0.27 -4.24 9.81
N ALA A 22 1.51 -3.80 9.52
CA ALA A 22 2.05 -3.82 8.17
C ALA A 22 2.08 -5.24 7.61
N GLN A 23 1.58 -5.42 6.39
CA GLN A 23 1.60 -6.70 5.68
C GLN A 23 2.63 -6.66 4.56
N PRO A 24 3.35 -7.78 4.31
CA PRO A 24 4.40 -7.83 3.29
C PRO A 24 3.89 -7.41 1.91
N ILE A 25 4.74 -6.67 1.20
CA ILE A 25 4.44 -6.23 -0.16
C ILE A 25 4.83 -7.34 -1.13
N GLN A 26 3.87 -7.74 -1.97
CA GLN A 26 4.06 -8.69 -3.05
C GLN A 26 4.38 -7.92 -4.34
N ALA A 27 5.51 -8.21 -4.97
CA ALA A 27 5.95 -7.55 -6.18
C ALA A 27 5.99 -8.52 -7.36
N ASN A 28 5.58 -8.03 -8.53
CA ASN A 28 5.64 -8.74 -9.80
C ASN A 28 6.25 -7.82 -10.85
N THR A 29 6.99 -8.37 -11.79
CA THR A 29 7.44 -7.62 -12.95
C THR A 29 7.07 -8.33 -14.26
N ALA A 30 7.25 -7.61 -15.37
CA ALA A 30 7.02 -8.15 -16.71
C ALA A 30 8.11 -9.15 -17.15
N ILE A 31 9.18 -9.32 -16.37
CA ILE A 31 10.26 -10.24 -16.69
C ILE A 31 9.95 -11.61 -16.10
N LYS A 32 9.41 -12.48 -16.94
CA LYS A 32 9.11 -13.85 -16.54
C LYS A 32 10.40 -14.64 -16.28
N ASN A 33 10.33 -15.59 -15.36
CA ASN A 33 11.46 -16.48 -15.10
C ASN A 33 11.85 -17.21 -16.39
N GLY A 34 13.13 -17.23 -16.70
CA GLY A 34 13.66 -17.79 -17.94
C GLY A 34 13.67 -16.82 -19.12
N PHE A 35 13.30 -15.55 -18.91
CA PHE A 35 13.39 -14.54 -19.97
C PHE A 35 14.83 -14.39 -20.45
N VAL A 36 15.04 -14.48 -21.76
CA VAL A 36 16.35 -14.29 -22.37
C VAL A 36 16.45 -12.87 -22.92
N ALA A 37 17.40 -12.12 -22.40
CA ALA A 37 17.64 -10.75 -22.81
C ALA A 37 19.06 -10.58 -23.36
N ASP A 38 19.21 -9.77 -24.40
CA ASP A 38 20.52 -9.31 -24.79
C ASP A 38 21.09 -8.41 -23.70
N VAL A 39 22.38 -8.56 -23.43
CA VAL A 39 23.05 -7.80 -22.38
C VAL A 39 23.38 -6.39 -22.85
N GLY A 40 23.82 -6.25 -24.10
CA GLY A 40 24.33 -4.99 -24.63
C GLY A 40 25.67 -4.62 -24.02
N SER A 41 26.03 -3.37 -24.11
CA SER A 41 27.26 -2.87 -23.52
C SER A 41 27.16 -2.86 -21.99
N ILE A 42 28.17 -3.37 -21.31
CA ILE A 42 28.22 -3.43 -19.84
C ILE A 42 29.65 -3.20 -19.34
N LYS A 43 29.80 -2.49 -18.25
CA LYS A 43 31.09 -2.32 -17.59
C LYS A 43 31.51 -3.62 -16.92
N SER A 44 32.79 -3.97 -17.04
CA SER A 44 33.34 -5.16 -16.39
C SER A 44 33.16 -5.10 -14.87
N GLN A 45 33.30 -3.93 -14.27
CA GLN A 45 33.07 -3.78 -12.83
C GLN A 45 31.62 -4.09 -12.43
N THR A 46 30.65 -3.72 -13.23
CA THR A 46 29.25 -4.07 -13.00
C THR A 46 29.03 -5.58 -13.02
N VAL A 47 29.65 -6.27 -13.96
CA VAL A 47 29.60 -7.75 -13.99
C VAL A 47 30.22 -8.33 -12.73
N LYS A 48 31.40 -7.89 -12.34
CA LYS A 48 32.11 -8.36 -11.14
C LYS A 48 31.26 -8.13 -9.87
N ASP A 49 30.63 -6.97 -9.75
CA ASP A 49 29.84 -6.60 -8.59
C ASP A 49 28.56 -7.45 -8.43
N ASN A 50 28.12 -8.09 -9.50
CA ASN A 50 26.90 -8.88 -9.53
C ASN A 50 27.14 -10.39 -9.73
N LEU A 51 28.38 -10.85 -9.73
CA LEU A 51 28.68 -12.28 -9.79
C LEU A 51 28.10 -12.98 -8.55
N LYS A 52 27.54 -14.17 -8.76
CA LYS A 52 27.09 -15.02 -7.68
C LYS A 52 28.23 -15.32 -6.72
N ASP A 53 27.98 -15.25 -5.42
CA ASP A 53 28.98 -15.57 -4.41
C ASP A 53 29.57 -16.96 -4.63
N GLY A 54 30.92 -17.03 -4.64
CA GLY A 54 31.63 -18.27 -4.88
C GLY A 54 31.78 -18.71 -6.34
N PHE A 55 31.14 -17.98 -7.27
CA PHE A 55 31.29 -18.29 -8.70
C PHE A 55 32.65 -17.84 -9.20
N GLN A 56 33.36 -18.73 -9.92
CA GLN A 56 34.64 -18.44 -10.53
C GLN A 56 34.50 -18.43 -12.05
N PRO A 57 34.68 -17.28 -12.72
CA PRO A 57 34.68 -17.21 -14.17
C PRO A 57 35.82 -18.08 -14.78
N SER A 58 35.63 -18.56 -16.01
CA SER A 58 36.72 -19.21 -16.74
C SER A 58 37.92 -18.27 -16.91
N ALA A 59 39.09 -18.83 -17.20
CA ALA A 59 40.29 -18.02 -17.38
C ALA A 59 40.14 -16.97 -18.49
N ILE A 60 39.47 -17.33 -19.58
CA ILE A 60 39.19 -16.42 -20.70
C ILE A 60 38.29 -15.28 -20.28
N LEU A 61 37.16 -15.59 -19.61
CA LEU A 61 36.21 -14.58 -19.16
C LEU A 61 36.81 -13.70 -18.05
N ASN A 62 37.56 -14.28 -17.13
CA ASN A 62 38.24 -13.54 -16.09
C ASN A 62 39.28 -12.57 -16.67
N GLY A 63 40.03 -13.02 -17.69
CA GLY A 63 40.97 -12.18 -18.43
C GLY A 63 40.25 -10.99 -19.10
N ALA A 64 39.11 -11.22 -19.73
CA ALA A 64 38.34 -10.16 -20.38
C ALA A 64 37.79 -9.16 -19.34
N LEU A 65 37.25 -9.63 -18.22
CA LEU A 65 36.74 -8.78 -17.16
C LEU A 65 37.84 -7.92 -16.51
N ASN A 66 39.07 -8.41 -16.49
CA ASN A 66 40.20 -7.66 -15.91
C ASN A 66 40.91 -6.77 -16.91
N SER A 67 40.75 -7.01 -18.21
CA SER A 67 41.47 -6.28 -19.27
C SER A 67 40.62 -5.18 -19.92
N LEU A 68 39.30 -5.35 -19.99
CA LEU A 68 38.37 -4.42 -20.61
C LEU A 68 37.64 -3.66 -19.56
N GLU A 69 37.58 -2.31 -19.70
CA GLU A 69 36.75 -1.48 -18.85
C GLU A 69 35.27 -1.73 -19.15
N THR A 70 34.93 -1.83 -20.43
CA THR A 70 33.57 -2.08 -20.91
C THR A 70 33.57 -3.29 -21.84
N ILE A 71 32.63 -4.20 -21.63
CA ILE A 71 32.35 -5.28 -22.53
C ILE A 71 31.37 -4.76 -23.59
N PRO A 72 31.78 -4.70 -24.86
CA PRO A 72 30.88 -4.21 -25.91
C PRO A 72 29.76 -5.21 -26.20
N GLY A 73 28.64 -4.69 -26.71
CA GLY A 73 27.42 -5.45 -26.96
C GLY A 73 27.63 -6.68 -27.88
N GLY A 74 28.57 -6.60 -28.84
CA GLY A 74 28.89 -7.73 -29.70
C GLY A 74 29.55 -8.90 -28.98
N LEU A 75 30.11 -8.71 -27.80
CA LEU A 75 30.78 -9.75 -27.02
C LEU A 75 29.97 -10.18 -25.80
N SER A 76 29.05 -9.33 -25.31
CA SER A 76 28.34 -9.58 -24.05
C SER A 76 27.29 -10.71 -24.15
N GLY A 77 26.78 -10.97 -25.34
CA GLY A 77 25.82 -12.04 -25.60
C GLY A 77 24.47 -11.80 -24.93
N SER A 78 23.86 -12.88 -24.48
CA SER A 78 22.56 -12.89 -23.84
C SER A 78 22.62 -13.39 -22.39
N ALA A 79 21.60 -13.15 -21.64
CA ALA A 79 21.44 -13.67 -20.28
C ALA A 79 20.03 -14.20 -20.08
N THR A 80 19.92 -15.32 -19.41
CA THR A 80 18.64 -15.87 -18.94
C THR A 80 18.40 -15.36 -17.55
N ILE A 81 17.28 -14.67 -17.34
CA ILE A 81 17.00 -13.93 -16.11
C ILE A 81 15.91 -14.63 -15.30
N ASN A 82 16.11 -14.72 -13.99
CA ASN A 82 15.19 -15.29 -13.02
C ASN A 82 15.10 -14.40 -11.80
N GLY A 83 14.04 -14.62 -11.00
CA GLY A 83 13.85 -13.98 -9.71
C GLY A 83 13.01 -12.69 -9.76
N LEU A 84 12.72 -12.17 -10.95
CA LEU A 84 11.99 -10.91 -11.11
C LEU A 84 10.51 -11.09 -11.44
N GLU A 85 10.06 -12.31 -11.70
CA GLU A 85 8.66 -12.53 -12.06
C GLU A 85 7.71 -12.24 -10.91
N SER A 86 8.01 -12.73 -9.71
CA SER A 86 7.19 -12.56 -8.54
C SER A 86 8.00 -12.83 -7.27
N TRP A 87 7.88 -11.96 -6.28
CA TRP A 87 8.50 -12.21 -4.97
C TRP A 87 7.77 -11.48 -3.86
N ASN A 88 7.93 -11.97 -2.64
CA ASN A 88 7.34 -11.40 -1.44
C ASN A 88 8.43 -10.70 -0.62
N ASN A 89 8.15 -9.51 -0.12
CA ASN A 89 9.09 -8.69 0.63
C ASN A 89 8.77 -8.78 2.13
N LYS A 90 9.42 -9.69 2.83
CA LYS A 90 9.27 -9.86 4.29
C LYS A 90 9.75 -8.61 5.02
N GLY A 91 9.06 -8.27 6.10
CA GLY A 91 9.42 -7.12 6.93
C GLY A 91 9.07 -5.78 6.34
N THR A 92 8.28 -5.75 5.27
CA THR A 92 7.79 -4.54 4.64
C THR A 92 6.29 -4.39 4.82
N GLY A 93 5.76 -3.24 4.49
CA GLY A 93 4.34 -3.00 4.44
C GLY A 93 3.97 -1.55 4.68
N LEU A 94 2.68 -1.30 4.71
CA LEU A 94 2.10 0.02 4.85
C LEU A 94 1.17 0.05 6.06
N GLU A 95 1.16 1.18 6.75
CA GLU A 95 0.29 1.42 7.91
C GLU A 95 -0.35 2.81 7.79
N ALA A 96 -1.61 2.90 8.18
CA ALA A 96 -2.30 4.17 8.25
C ALA A 96 -2.04 4.85 9.60
N ASP A 97 -1.86 6.16 9.57
CA ASP A 97 -1.73 6.97 10.79
C ASP A 97 -3.09 7.28 11.40
N ASP A 98 -3.07 7.64 12.67
CA ASP A 98 -4.22 8.20 13.37
C ASP A 98 -4.68 9.49 12.69
N VAL A 99 -5.96 9.74 12.73
CA VAL A 99 -6.52 10.98 12.18
C VAL A 99 -7.77 11.39 12.97
N THR A 100 -7.98 12.68 13.08
CA THR A 100 -9.20 13.26 13.69
C THR A 100 -9.99 14.03 12.65
N THR A 101 -11.29 13.84 12.64
CA THR A 101 -12.19 14.53 11.73
C THR A 101 -13.49 14.90 12.45
N LEU A 102 -14.36 15.65 11.78
CA LEU A 102 -15.71 15.93 12.25
C LEU A 102 -16.61 14.76 11.89
N GLY A 103 -17.25 14.17 12.90
CA GLY A 103 -18.26 13.13 12.73
C GLY A 103 -19.67 13.72 12.77
N ILE A 104 -20.56 13.13 11.98
CA ILE A 104 -21.98 13.45 11.94
C ILE A 104 -22.74 12.13 12.03
N MET A 105 -23.55 11.97 13.09
CA MET A 105 -24.31 10.74 13.33
C MET A 105 -25.79 11.05 13.34
N THR A 106 -26.55 10.31 12.56
CA THR A 106 -28.00 10.46 12.47
C THR A 106 -28.67 9.17 12.92
N ASN A 107 -29.59 9.25 13.87
CA ASN A 107 -30.34 8.11 14.36
C ASN A 107 -31.83 8.22 14.02
N TYR A 108 -32.37 7.11 13.59
CA TYR A 108 -33.81 6.91 13.52
C TYR A 108 -34.23 5.84 14.52
N PHE A 109 -35.09 6.18 15.47
CA PHE A 109 -35.58 5.25 16.49
C PHE A 109 -36.87 4.59 16.03
N PHE A 110 -36.83 3.26 15.86
CA PHE A 110 -38.01 2.46 15.59
C PHE A 110 -38.88 2.34 16.86
N THR A 111 -38.20 2.16 17.97
CA THR A 111 -38.77 2.19 19.32
C THR A 111 -37.88 3.07 20.19
N ASP A 112 -38.26 3.28 21.46
CA ASP A 112 -37.40 3.99 22.39
C ASP A 112 -36.04 3.34 22.62
N ASN A 113 -35.93 2.06 22.34
CA ASN A 113 -34.72 1.27 22.62
C ASN A 113 -33.96 0.86 21.37
N ILE A 114 -34.58 0.82 20.20
CA ILE A 114 -33.96 0.32 18.96
C ILE A 114 -33.88 1.42 17.94
N SER A 115 -32.68 1.67 17.44
CA SER A 115 -32.44 2.67 16.41
C SER A 115 -31.58 2.14 15.28
N LEU A 116 -31.67 2.82 14.13
CA LEU A 116 -30.72 2.73 13.03
C LEU A 116 -29.90 4.02 13.04
N GLU A 117 -28.59 3.87 13.15
CA GLU A 117 -27.66 5.00 13.04
C GLU A 117 -26.98 5.00 11.69
N ILE A 118 -26.93 6.17 11.05
CA ILE A 118 -26.07 6.43 9.90
C ILE A 118 -24.89 7.24 10.39
N LYS A 119 -23.70 6.69 10.22
CA LYS A 119 -22.44 7.31 10.61
C LYS A 119 -21.80 7.95 9.38
N ALA A 120 -21.48 9.21 9.48
CA ALA A 120 -20.79 9.93 8.40
C ALA A 120 -19.80 10.92 9.03
N GLY A 121 -19.07 11.62 8.20
CA GLY A 121 -18.12 12.64 8.66
C GLY A 121 -17.49 13.34 7.48
N ILE A 122 -16.69 14.36 7.77
CA ILE A 122 -15.86 14.98 6.76
C ILE A 122 -14.73 14.01 6.43
N PRO A 123 -14.58 13.61 5.15
CA PRO A 123 -13.55 12.66 4.78
C PRO A 123 -12.16 13.20 5.08
N PRO A 124 -11.40 12.58 5.98
CA PRO A 124 -10.08 13.08 6.34
C PRO A 124 -9.02 12.65 5.33
N LYS A 125 -7.94 13.42 5.24
CA LYS A 125 -6.70 12.95 4.61
C LYS A 125 -5.92 12.13 5.62
N VAL A 126 -5.62 10.89 5.25
CA VAL A 126 -4.89 9.93 6.08
C VAL A 126 -3.50 9.76 5.53
N ASP A 127 -2.50 9.90 6.38
CA ASP A 127 -1.11 9.64 6.03
C ASP A 127 -0.82 8.16 6.12
N ILE A 128 -0.08 7.64 5.14
CA ILE A 128 0.33 6.25 5.07
C ILE A 128 1.85 6.19 5.29
N GLN A 129 2.25 5.44 6.30
CA GLN A 129 3.65 5.20 6.61
C GLN A 129 4.10 3.88 6.00
N GLY A 130 5.35 3.84 5.56
CA GLY A 130 5.96 2.63 5.02
C GLY A 130 6.97 2.03 5.98
N LYS A 131 7.15 0.72 5.86
CA LYS A 131 8.10 -0.05 6.66
C LYS A 131 8.96 -0.91 5.77
N GLY A 132 10.26 -0.93 6.06
CA GLY A 132 11.23 -1.82 5.44
C GLY A 132 11.73 -1.35 4.09
N GLN A 133 12.64 -2.14 3.54
CA GLN A 133 13.28 -1.87 2.24
C GLN A 133 12.88 -2.96 1.25
N ILE A 134 12.72 -2.56 -0.01
CA ILE A 134 12.39 -3.49 -1.09
C ILE A 134 13.61 -3.73 -1.94
N TYR A 135 13.97 -5.01 -2.09
CA TYR A 135 15.01 -5.52 -2.96
C TYR A 135 14.41 -6.53 -3.94
N ALA A 136 14.85 -6.49 -5.19
CA ALA A 136 14.49 -7.49 -6.19
C ALA A 136 15.52 -8.61 -6.18
N PRO A 137 15.12 -9.89 -6.04
CA PRO A 137 16.05 -11.03 -5.97
C PRO A 137 16.48 -11.46 -7.36
N PHE A 138 17.34 -10.68 -7.97
CA PHE A 138 17.82 -10.88 -9.34
C PHE A 138 18.84 -12.02 -9.40
N SER A 139 18.68 -12.89 -10.40
CA SER A 139 19.71 -13.83 -10.83
C SER A 139 19.72 -13.96 -12.35
N ALA A 140 20.88 -14.29 -12.91
CA ALA A 140 21.01 -14.47 -14.34
C ALA A 140 22.13 -15.47 -14.67
N ASP A 141 21.95 -16.18 -15.77
CA ASP A 141 23.00 -16.97 -16.42
C ASP A 141 23.34 -16.30 -17.74
N ALA A 142 24.50 -15.64 -17.78
CA ALA A 142 24.97 -14.93 -18.97
C ALA A 142 25.89 -15.80 -19.83
N LYS A 143 25.73 -15.65 -21.14
CA LYS A 143 26.48 -16.40 -22.15
C LYS A 143 27.24 -15.46 -23.08
N PRO A 144 28.32 -14.81 -22.61
CA PRO A 144 29.14 -13.98 -23.46
C PRO A 144 29.75 -14.86 -24.57
N LEU A 145 29.92 -14.30 -25.76
CA LEU A 145 30.43 -14.99 -26.95
C LEU A 145 29.63 -16.27 -27.29
N GLY A 146 28.32 -16.27 -27.02
CA GLY A 146 27.47 -17.44 -27.24
C GLY A 146 27.71 -18.61 -26.29
N GLY A 147 28.45 -18.38 -25.21
CA GLY A 147 28.79 -19.41 -24.23
C GLY A 147 30.05 -20.23 -24.56
N VAL A 148 30.78 -19.91 -25.64
CA VAL A 148 31.97 -20.64 -26.07
C VAL A 148 33.08 -20.59 -25.02
N ALA A 149 33.22 -19.46 -24.33
CA ALA A 149 34.24 -19.28 -23.29
C ALA A 149 33.73 -19.60 -21.88
N GLY A 150 32.54 -20.16 -21.76
CA GLY A 150 31.87 -20.44 -20.49
C GLY A 150 30.76 -19.44 -20.20
N ASN A 151 30.03 -19.69 -19.11
CA ASN A 151 28.93 -18.87 -18.65
C ASN A 151 29.37 -18.01 -17.45
N LEU A 152 28.63 -16.95 -17.20
CA LEU A 152 28.73 -16.16 -15.98
C LEU A 152 27.45 -16.29 -15.18
N GLU A 153 27.54 -16.73 -13.94
CA GLU A 153 26.40 -16.73 -13.02
C GLU A 153 26.37 -15.45 -12.20
N LEU A 154 25.27 -14.71 -12.33
CA LEU A 154 25.02 -13.49 -11.58
C LEU A 154 23.90 -13.72 -10.59
N GLU A 155 24.05 -13.19 -9.39
CA GLU A 155 23.02 -13.20 -8.36
C GLU A 155 23.28 -12.04 -7.41
N ASN A 156 22.30 -11.16 -7.30
CA ASN A 156 22.39 -10.04 -6.38
C ASN A 156 21.01 -9.50 -6.08
N ASP A 157 20.79 -9.06 -4.84
CA ASP A 157 19.59 -8.33 -4.48
C ASP A 157 19.72 -6.89 -4.95
N ILE A 158 18.82 -6.46 -5.83
CA ILE A 158 18.83 -5.13 -6.40
C ILE A 158 17.93 -4.22 -5.55
N PHE A 159 18.49 -3.16 -4.98
CA PHE A 159 17.73 -2.17 -4.22
C PHE A 159 16.71 -1.46 -5.10
N ILE A 160 15.48 -1.38 -4.63
CA ILE A 160 14.37 -0.68 -5.30
C ILE A 160 14.02 0.60 -4.55
N THR A 161 13.66 0.50 -3.28
CA THR A 161 13.27 1.65 -2.47
C THR A 161 13.35 1.35 -0.98
N ASP A 162 13.46 2.40 -0.18
CA ASP A 162 13.33 2.34 1.29
C ASP A 162 12.00 2.99 1.67
N LEU A 163 11.03 2.18 2.05
CA LEU A 163 9.69 2.66 2.42
C LEU A 163 9.70 3.46 3.71
N SER A 164 10.68 3.27 4.57
CA SER A 164 10.80 3.97 5.86
C SER A 164 11.72 5.19 5.80
N GLY A 165 12.39 5.44 4.67
CA GLY A 165 13.48 6.41 4.59
C GLY A 165 13.08 7.85 4.25
N HIS A 166 11.82 8.10 3.83
CA HIS A 166 11.41 9.38 3.27
C HIS A 166 10.18 10.01 3.95
N GLY A 167 9.86 9.60 5.19
CA GLY A 167 8.64 10.00 5.87
C GLY A 167 7.42 9.24 5.34
N LYS A 168 6.25 9.88 5.29
CA LYS A 168 5.06 9.22 4.77
C LYS A 168 5.23 8.85 3.29
N VAL A 169 4.77 7.67 2.94
CA VAL A 169 4.88 7.18 1.55
C VAL A 169 3.73 7.64 0.67
N ALA A 170 2.60 7.93 1.26
CA ALA A 170 1.40 8.37 0.54
C ALA A 170 0.41 9.08 1.47
N GLU A 171 -0.56 9.74 0.86
CA GLU A 171 -1.76 10.24 1.50
C GLU A 171 -2.98 9.73 0.75
N ALA A 172 -4.08 9.53 1.47
CA ALA A 172 -5.37 9.16 0.88
C ALA A 172 -6.49 9.88 1.60
N ARG A 173 -7.51 10.30 0.85
CA ARG A 173 -8.77 10.77 1.44
C ARG A 173 -9.66 9.57 1.66
N ALA A 174 -10.06 9.35 2.91
CA ALA A 174 -10.87 8.20 3.31
C ALA A 174 -12.33 8.61 3.51
N TRP A 175 -13.24 7.89 2.84
CA TRP A 175 -14.69 8.00 3.00
C TRP A 175 -15.17 6.72 3.67
N THR A 176 -15.74 6.82 4.86
CA THR A 176 -16.12 5.64 5.64
C THR A 176 -17.55 5.72 6.18
N PRO A 177 -18.57 5.89 5.30
CA PRO A 177 -19.94 5.85 5.75
C PRO A 177 -20.27 4.46 6.34
N ALA A 178 -21.10 4.45 7.37
CA ALA A 178 -21.51 3.21 8.01
C ALA A 178 -22.97 3.31 8.44
N PHE A 179 -23.60 2.16 8.57
CA PHE A 179 -24.89 2.06 9.24
C PHE A 179 -24.77 1.04 10.37
N GLU A 180 -25.59 1.23 11.40
CA GLU A 180 -25.53 0.41 12.60
C GLU A 180 -26.90 0.31 13.25
N PHE A 181 -27.34 -0.90 13.57
CA PHE A 181 -28.47 -1.10 14.45
C PHE A 181 -27.99 -0.99 15.90
N GLN A 182 -28.70 -0.24 16.70
CA GLN A 182 -28.33 0.06 18.08
C GLN A 182 -29.45 -0.29 19.03
N TYR A 183 -29.06 -0.79 20.21
CA TYR A 183 -29.95 -0.98 21.33
C TYR A 183 -29.55 -0.01 22.45
N HIS A 184 -30.49 0.83 22.85
CA HIS A 184 -30.32 1.84 23.90
C HIS A 184 -31.01 1.37 25.17
N PHE A 185 -30.27 1.23 26.25
CA PHE A 185 -30.80 0.85 27.55
C PHE A 185 -31.53 2.03 28.20
N GLY A 186 -32.43 1.73 29.10
CA GLY A 186 -33.20 2.76 29.82
C GLY A 186 -34.41 3.30 29.03
N LYS A 187 -34.93 4.41 29.48
CA LYS A 187 -36.13 5.07 28.91
C LYS A 187 -35.90 6.56 28.75
N THR A 188 -36.35 7.10 27.61
CA THR A 188 -36.40 8.56 27.40
C THR A 188 -37.23 9.25 28.47
N GLY A 189 -36.69 10.34 29.01
CA GLY A 189 -37.37 11.15 30.04
C GLY A 189 -37.27 10.57 31.45
N VAL A 190 -36.81 9.36 31.61
CA VAL A 190 -36.57 8.69 32.91
C VAL A 190 -35.09 8.61 33.23
N ASN A 191 -34.31 8.06 32.30
CA ASN A 191 -32.88 7.91 32.45
C ASN A 191 -32.15 8.97 31.62
N LYS A 192 -31.43 9.87 32.25
CA LYS A 192 -30.59 10.84 31.54
C LYS A 192 -29.38 10.20 30.90
N PHE A 193 -28.75 9.27 31.59
CA PHE A 193 -27.63 8.49 31.09
C PHE A 193 -28.15 7.18 30.51
N ARG A 194 -27.90 6.95 29.20
CA ARG A 194 -28.37 5.78 28.52
C ARG A 194 -27.23 5.14 27.76
N PRO A 195 -26.66 4.01 28.24
CA PRO A 195 -25.71 3.24 27.47
C PRO A 195 -26.36 2.62 26.23
N TYR A 196 -25.57 2.39 25.21
CA TYR A 196 -26.04 1.64 24.03
C TYR A 196 -24.93 0.77 23.45
N VAL A 197 -25.35 -0.23 22.71
CA VAL A 197 -24.49 -1.09 21.91
C VAL A 197 -25.02 -1.14 20.48
N GLY A 198 -24.16 -1.38 19.52
CA GLY A 198 -24.55 -1.43 18.13
C GLY A 198 -23.70 -2.36 17.30
N LEU A 199 -24.31 -2.86 16.22
CA LEU A 199 -23.64 -3.67 15.19
C LEU A 199 -24.09 -3.21 13.82
N GLY A 200 -23.15 -3.16 12.89
CA GLY A 200 -23.46 -2.73 11.53
C GLY A 200 -22.32 -2.98 10.56
N MET A 201 -22.36 -2.23 9.47
CA MET A 201 -21.40 -2.35 8.38
C MET A 201 -20.87 -0.98 8.00
N MET A 202 -19.59 -0.94 7.66
CA MET A 202 -18.87 0.21 7.15
C MET A 202 -18.47 -0.04 5.71
N TYR A 203 -18.65 0.95 4.85
CA TYR A 203 -18.10 0.98 3.51
C TYR A 203 -16.94 1.95 3.47
N ALA A 204 -15.77 1.50 3.05
CA ALA A 204 -14.58 2.34 2.93
C ALA A 204 -14.26 2.59 1.46
N TYR A 205 -14.14 3.85 1.10
CA TYR A 205 -13.77 4.32 -0.23
C TYR A 205 -12.61 5.30 -0.09
N PHE A 206 -11.62 5.18 -0.99
CA PHE A 206 -10.42 6.01 -0.94
C PHE A 206 -10.24 6.75 -2.26
N ASN A 207 -9.94 8.04 -2.19
CA ASN A 207 -9.62 8.85 -3.36
C ASN A 207 -8.54 9.88 -3.02
N ASP A 208 -8.19 10.73 -3.99
CA ASP A 208 -7.12 11.73 -3.84
C ASP A 208 -5.83 11.11 -3.32
N LEU A 209 -5.46 9.96 -3.89
CA LEU A 209 -4.25 9.24 -3.53
C LEU A 209 -3.03 9.98 -4.08
N GLU A 210 -2.14 10.38 -3.19
CA GLU A 210 -0.89 11.04 -3.54
C GLU A 210 0.29 10.25 -3.00
N MET A 211 1.24 9.93 -3.88
CA MET A 211 2.46 9.21 -3.52
C MET A 211 3.57 10.22 -3.20
N ASN A 212 4.42 9.86 -2.24
CA ASN A 212 5.64 10.62 -1.96
C ASN A 212 6.50 10.69 -3.23
N PRO A 213 6.95 11.89 -3.65
CA PRO A 213 7.74 12.06 -4.87
C PRO A 213 9.04 11.26 -4.89
N ASN A 214 9.69 11.04 -3.75
CA ASN A 214 10.91 10.26 -3.66
C ASN A 214 10.65 8.77 -3.89
N LEU A 215 9.55 8.25 -3.35
CA LEU A 215 9.12 6.88 -3.63
C LEU A 215 8.77 6.72 -5.10
N GLU A 216 8.04 7.66 -5.67
CA GLU A 216 7.68 7.65 -7.09
C GLU A 216 8.93 7.63 -7.96
N ALA A 217 9.94 8.45 -7.65
CA ALA A 217 11.20 8.47 -8.38
C ALA A 217 11.94 7.13 -8.32
N ASP A 218 11.96 6.48 -7.16
CA ASP A 218 12.56 5.15 -7.00
C ASP A 218 11.83 4.10 -7.86
N LEU A 219 10.51 4.17 -7.93
CA LEU A 219 9.71 3.26 -8.74
C LEU A 219 9.87 3.52 -10.24
N VAL A 220 10.02 4.78 -10.65
CA VAL A 220 10.37 5.13 -12.05
C VAL A 220 11.73 4.52 -12.41
N ASN A 221 12.71 4.65 -11.53
CA ASN A 221 14.04 4.06 -11.75
C ASN A 221 13.96 2.53 -11.88
N ALA A 222 13.17 1.87 -11.05
CA ALA A 222 12.92 0.43 -11.17
C ALA A 222 12.24 0.09 -12.51
N GLY A 223 11.29 0.92 -12.94
CA GLY A 223 10.63 0.78 -14.25
C GLY A 223 11.62 0.86 -15.40
N HIS A 224 12.59 1.75 -15.35
CA HIS A 224 13.66 1.83 -16.36
C HIS A 224 14.50 0.57 -16.40
N LYS A 225 14.78 -0.06 -15.27
CA LYS A 225 15.51 -1.34 -15.23
C LYS A 225 14.75 -2.44 -15.96
N ILE A 226 13.47 -2.58 -15.69
CA ILE A 226 12.62 -3.59 -16.35
C ILE A 226 12.49 -3.30 -17.84
N ALA A 227 12.32 -2.04 -18.22
CA ALA A 227 12.26 -1.63 -19.62
C ALA A 227 13.56 -1.97 -20.38
N ASN A 228 14.71 -1.69 -19.77
CA ASN A 228 16.01 -2.02 -20.36
C ASN A 228 16.16 -3.52 -20.56
N ILE A 229 15.75 -4.34 -19.62
CA ILE A 229 15.78 -5.79 -19.76
C ILE A 229 14.89 -6.23 -20.93
N LYS A 230 13.67 -5.73 -21.01
CA LYS A 230 12.74 -6.07 -22.11
C LYS A 230 13.26 -5.65 -23.47
N ASN A 231 13.99 -4.55 -23.54
CA ASN A 231 14.51 -3.98 -24.79
C ASN A 231 15.89 -4.51 -25.18
N GLY A 232 16.39 -5.54 -24.51
CA GLY A 232 17.67 -6.15 -24.87
C GLY A 232 18.88 -5.34 -24.40
N ALA A 233 18.76 -4.65 -23.28
CA ALA A 233 19.83 -3.88 -22.65
C ALA A 233 19.94 -4.23 -21.15
N ALA A 234 20.09 -5.52 -20.86
CA ALA A 234 20.16 -6.00 -19.47
C ALA A 234 21.36 -5.42 -18.71
N GLY A 235 22.49 -5.18 -19.40
CA GLY A 235 23.64 -4.51 -18.80
C GLY A 235 23.33 -3.10 -18.33
N ALA A 236 22.62 -2.32 -19.13
CA ALA A 236 22.20 -0.98 -18.79
C ALA A 236 21.25 -1.01 -17.58
N ALA A 237 20.40 -2.03 -17.47
CA ALA A 237 19.53 -2.20 -16.31
C ALA A 237 20.34 -2.36 -15.01
N LEU A 238 21.36 -3.20 -15.02
CA LEU A 238 22.24 -3.39 -13.85
C LEU A 238 23.03 -2.12 -13.50
N GLU A 239 23.38 -1.33 -14.49
CA GLU A 239 24.14 -0.07 -14.31
C GLU A 239 23.23 1.08 -13.83
N GLY A 240 21.91 0.89 -13.83
CA GLY A 240 20.97 1.95 -13.47
C GLY A 240 20.80 3.03 -14.53
N THR A 241 21.10 2.72 -15.78
CA THR A 241 20.95 3.65 -16.90
C THR A 241 19.45 3.88 -17.19
N VAL A 242 19.09 5.14 -17.45
CA VAL A 242 17.75 5.49 -17.86
C VAL A 242 17.44 4.88 -19.24
N SER A 243 16.29 4.20 -19.35
CA SER A 243 15.86 3.61 -20.60
C SER A 243 15.18 4.64 -21.51
N THR A 244 14.82 4.22 -22.72
CA THR A 244 14.01 5.03 -23.65
C THR A 244 12.51 5.05 -23.28
N ALA A 245 12.10 4.23 -22.32
CA ALA A 245 10.72 4.18 -21.85
C ALA A 245 10.37 5.42 -21.00
N ASN A 246 9.08 5.63 -20.80
CA ASN A 246 8.56 6.67 -19.92
C ASN A 246 7.67 6.02 -18.84
N PRO A 247 8.28 5.43 -17.80
CA PRO A 247 7.51 4.77 -16.76
C PRO A 247 6.64 5.74 -15.99
N LYS A 248 5.37 5.37 -15.83
CA LYS A 248 4.39 6.13 -15.04
C LYS A 248 3.90 5.28 -13.88
N VAL A 249 3.87 5.89 -12.71
CA VAL A 249 3.48 5.24 -11.46
C VAL A 249 2.04 5.61 -11.13
N LYS A 250 1.24 4.60 -10.80
CA LYS A 250 -0.15 4.78 -10.36
C LYS A 250 -0.38 4.04 -9.05
N LEU A 251 -0.98 4.73 -8.09
CA LEU A 251 -1.38 4.18 -6.81
C LEU A 251 -2.91 4.03 -6.79
N GLU A 252 -3.39 2.85 -6.45
CA GLU A 252 -4.81 2.56 -6.29
C GLU A 252 -5.08 1.89 -4.95
N ALA A 253 -6.24 2.15 -4.39
CA ALA A 253 -6.73 1.45 -3.21
C ALA A 253 -8.16 0.98 -3.48
N ASP A 254 -8.42 -0.30 -3.24
CA ASP A 254 -9.74 -0.88 -3.47
C ASP A 254 -10.71 -0.46 -2.37
N ASP A 255 -12.00 -0.40 -2.73
CA ASP A 255 -13.07 -0.24 -1.76
C ASP A 255 -13.14 -1.47 -0.86
N ALA A 256 -13.60 -1.29 0.36
CA ALA A 256 -13.75 -2.38 1.31
C ALA A 256 -15.03 -2.23 2.11
N ILE A 257 -15.58 -3.38 2.53
CA ILE A 257 -16.71 -3.47 3.44
C ILE A 257 -16.22 -4.10 4.73
N ALA A 258 -16.61 -3.55 5.87
CA ALA A 258 -16.18 -4.03 7.17
C ALA A 258 -17.32 -4.08 8.17
N PRO A 259 -17.41 -5.14 9.00
CA PRO A 259 -18.30 -5.13 10.15
C PRO A 259 -17.82 -4.10 11.17
N VAL A 260 -18.76 -3.44 11.83
CA VAL A 260 -18.49 -2.45 12.87
C VAL A 260 -19.33 -2.75 14.11
N ALA A 261 -18.72 -2.65 15.28
CA ALA A 261 -19.37 -2.78 16.57
C ALA A 261 -19.09 -1.55 17.40
N THR A 262 -20.09 -1.09 18.14
CA THR A 262 -20.02 0.12 18.95
C THR A 262 -20.55 -0.13 20.36
N ALA A 263 -19.90 0.50 21.32
CA ALA A 263 -20.43 0.69 22.67
C ALA A 263 -20.32 2.17 23.00
N GLY A 264 -21.39 2.72 23.54
CA GLY A 264 -21.42 4.14 23.84
C GLY A 264 -22.48 4.51 24.84
N PHE A 265 -22.69 5.81 24.99
CA PHE A 265 -23.71 6.35 25.84
C PHE A 265 -24.21 7.69 25.30
N THR A 266 -25.43 8.02 25.68
CA THR A 266 -25.95 9.38 25.57
C THR A 266 -26.26 9.92 26.96
N TYR A 267 -26.12 11.22 27.14
CA TYR A 267 -26.48 11.93 28.35
C TYR A 267 -27.39 13.12 28.00
N ASP A 268 -28.61 13.12 28.51
CA ASP A 268 -29.59 14.13 28.19
C ASP A 268 -29.40 15.39 29.07
N PHE A 269 -29.16 16.53 28.42
CA PHE A 269 -29.19 17.83 29.09
C PHE A 269 -30.62 18.28 29.32
N ASN A 270 -31.50 18.02 28.37
CA ASN A 270 -32.93 18.26 28.39
C ASN A 270 -33.62 17.32 27.39
N ASP A 271 -34.88 17.57 27.05
CA ASP A 271 -35.65 16.71 26.15
C ASP A 271 -35.09 16.64 24.72
N ARG A 272 -34.30 17.61 24.31
CA ARG A 272 -33.79 17.73 22.94
C ARG A 272 -32.28 17.62 22.84
N TRP A 273 -31.55 18.26 23.74
CA TRP A 273 -30.08 18.29 23.67
C TRP A 273 -29.46 17.18 24.49
N PHE A 274 -28.46 16.53 23.91
CA PHE A 274 -27.73 15.45 24.57
C PHE A 274 -26.26 15.48 24.22
N ALA A 275 -25.42 14.91 25.07
CA ALA A 275 -24.05 14.53 24.77
C ALA A 275 -24.03 13.08 24.36
N VAL A 276 -23.06 12.72 23.51
CA VAL A 276 -22.81 11.35 23.12
C VAL A 276 -21.33 11.05 23.15
N GLY A 277 -20.98 9.88 23.65
CA GLY A 277 -19.63 9.33 23.60
C GLY A 277 -19.69 7.88 23.17
N SER A 278 -18.76 7.46 22.32
CA SER A 278 -18.73 6.07 21.87
C SER A 278 -17.33 5.61 21.51
N ILE A 279 -17.15 4.30 21.54
CA ILE A 279 -15.99 3.61 21.01
C ILE A 279 -16.50 2.56 20.04
N SER A 280 -15.97 2.55 18.84
CA SER A 280 -16.29 1.58 17.80
C SER A 280 -15.04 0.84 17.35
N TYR A 281 -15.22 -0.37 16.88
CA TYR A 281 -14.19 -1.15 16.21
C TYR A 281 -14.74 -1.62 14.87
N ALA A 282 -13.93 -1.46 13.82
CA ALA A 282 -14.23 -2.01 12.50
C ALA A 282 -13.12 -2.96 12.08
N HIS A 283 -13.49 -4.12 11.52
CA HIS A 283 -12.53 -5.07 10.99
C HIS A 283 -12.31 -4.78 9.51
N LEU A 284 -11.43 -3.83 9.22
CA LEU A 284 -11.24 -3.22 7.92
C LEU A 284 -9.84 -3.48 7.38
N THR A 285 -9.76 -4.10 6.21
CA THR A 285 -8.53 -4.25 5.44
C THR A 285 -8.76 -3.65 4.05
N ALA A 286 -7.84 -2.80 3.61
CA ALA A 286 -7.86 -2.22 2.28
C ALA A 286 -6.69 -2.77 1.46
N GLU A 287 -6.97 -3.29 0.26
CA GLU A 287 -5.93 -3.71 -0.68
C GLU A 287 -5.46 -2.49 -1.46
N GLN A 288 -4.15 -2.28 -1.50
CA GLN A 288 -3.54 -1.26 -2.34
C GLN A 288 -2.69 -1.90 -3.44
N THR A 289 -2.63 -1.21 -4.59
CA THR A 289 -1.87 -1.64 -5.75
C THR A 289 -1.09 -0.45 -6.30
N ILE A 290 0.20 -0.66 -6.52
CA ILE A 290 1.06 0.29 -7.23
C ILE A 290 1.44 -0.36 -8.54
N THR A 291 1.23 0.35 -9.66
CA THR A 291 1.64 -0.10 -10.99
C THR A 291 2.59 0.89 -11.61
N VAL A 292 3.58 0.36 -12.32
CA VAL A 292 4.51 1.14 -13.14
C VAL A 292 4.31 0.68 -14.58
N THR A 293 3.88 1.58 -15.45
CA THR A 293 3.52 1.27 -16.83
C THR A 293 4.24 2.17 -17.82
N ASP A 294 4.51 1.63 -18.99
CA ASP A 294 4.96 2.38 -20.16
C ASP A 294 3.94 2.21 -21.29
N ALA A 295 3.72 3.28 -22.05
CA ALA A 295 2.71 3.28 -23.11
C ALA A 295 2.95 2.20 -24.17
N SER A 296 4.23 1.89 -24.47
CA SER A 296 4.60 0.90 -25.48
C SER A 296 4.80 -0.50 -24.90
N LEU A 297 5.43 -0.61 -23.72
CA LEU A 297 5.78 -1.89 -23.11
C LEU A 297 4.67 -2.44 -22.20
N GLY A 298 3.69 -1.62 -21.84
CA GLY A 298 2.64 -2.01 -20.92
C GLY A 298 3.09 -2.00 -19.45
N LYS A 299 2.49 -2.87 -18.66
CA LYS A 299 2.80 -2.97 -17.23
C LYS A 299 4.21 -3.54 -17.04
N LEU A 300 5.05 -2.77 -16.37
CA LEU A 300 6.43 -3.15 -16.06
C LEU A 300 6.54 -3.77 -14.67
N ILE A 301 5.89 -3.16 -13.69
CA ILE A 301 5.93 -3.58 -12.28
C ILE A 301 4.53 -3.45 -11.69
N GLU A 302 4.20 -4.38 -10.81
CA GLU A 302 3.02 -4.32 -9.96
C GLU A 302 3.40 -4.72 -8.54
N ALA A 303 3.02 -3.90 -7.58
CA ALA A 303 3.21 -4.19 -6.16
C ALA A 303 1.86 -4.12 -5.46
N LYS A 304 1.53 -5.16 -4.70
CA LYS A 304 0.29 -5.27 -3.95
C LYS A 304 0.57 -5.50 -2.48
N SER A 305 -0.24 -4.91 -1.63
CA SER A 305 -0.27 -5.24 -0.22
C SER A 305 -1.63 -4.93 0.39
N ASP A 306 -1.92 -5.62 1.47
CA ASP A 306 -3.06 -5.31 2.31
C ASP A 306 -2.64 -4.29 3.36
N ILE A 307 -3.43 -3.24 3.53
CA ILE A 307 -3.31 -2.34 4.66
C ILE A 307 -4.37 -2.77 5.66
N GLU A 308 -3.93 -3.44 6.73
CA GLU A 308 -4.80 -3.75 7.86
C GLU A 308 -5.03 -2.47 8.64
N ILE A 309 -6.22 -1.93 8.55
CA ILE A 309 -6.57 -0.70 9.27
C ILE A 309 -7.14 -1.07 10.62
N ASN A 310 -8.18 -1.89 10.67
CA ASN A 310 -8.83 -2.37 11.88
C ASN A 310 -8.97 -1.25 12.94
N PRO A 311 -9.63 -0.13 12.60
CA PRO A 311 -9.57 1.05 13.44
C PRO A 311 -10.42 0.91 14.70
N ILE A 312 -9.91 1.46 15.78
CA ILE A 312 -10.73 1.91 16.90
C ILE A 312 -11.12 3.34 16.61
N LEU A 313 -12.41 3.65 16.75
CA LEU A 313 -12.97 4.97 16.51
C LEU A 313 -13.54 5.51 17.81
N GLY A 314 -12.99 6.61 18.29
CA GLY A 314 -13.52 7.34 19.45
C GLY A 314 -14.35 8.52 18.96
N TYR A 315 -15.55 8.66 19.50
CA TYR A 315 -16.44 9.75 19.13
C TYR A 315 -16.96 10.48 20.38
N ALA A 316 -16.91 11.78 20.35
CA ALA A 316 -17.49 12.64 21.38
C ALA A 316 -18.22 13.79 20.70
N GLY A 317 -19.50 13.94 20.98
CA GLY A 317 -20.32 14.93 20.30
C GLY A 317 -21.49 15.44 21.13
N VAL A 318 -22.17 16.36 20.49
CA VAL A 318 -23.43 16.97 21.01
C VAL A 318 -24.50 16.73 19.95
N GLY A 319 -25.66 16.34 20.40
CA GLY A 319 -26.79 16.04 19.54
C GLY A 319 -28.06 16.76 19.88
N TYR A 320 -28.97 16.70 18.94
CA TYR A 320 -30.29 17.28 19.03
C TYR A 320 -31.36 16.30 18.56
N ARG A 321 -32.45 16.20 19.31
CA ARG A 321 -33.61 15.37 18.97
C ARG A 321 -34.73 16.23 18.40
N PHE A 322 -35.23 15.81 17.26
CA PHE A 322 -36.30 16.48 16.55
C PHE A 322 -37.68 15.97 16.95
#